data_8bc1b2d9d36e2f1bd75fd0954d04015f
#
_entry.id   8bc1b2d9d36e2f1bd75fd0954d04015f
#
_cell.length_a   1.000
_cell.length_b   1.000
_cell.length_c   1.000
_cell.angle_alpha   90.00
_cell.angle_beta   90.00
_cell.angle_gamma   90.00
#
_symmetry.space_group_name_H-M   'P 1'
#
loop_
_entity.id
_entity.type
_entity.pdbx_description
1 polymer ?
#
loop_
_entity_poly.entity_id
_entity_poly.type
_entity_poly.pdbx_seq_one_letter_code
_entity_poly.pdbx_strand_id
1 'polypeptide(L)'
;MHKINKVELRSLQLEDYTQLSQSFKRVYADKDVFWTRKQIETLIRIFPEGQVVTLVDDRIVGCALSIIVDYDMVKGDHTYAKVTGNETFNTHNSNGNILYGIEVFIHPDYRGLRLARRMY
;
A
#
# COMPACT_ATOMS: atom_id res chain seq x y z
N MET A 1 7.55 -20.14 18.59
CA MET A 1 6.54 -19.11 18.45
C MET A 1 7.17 -17.73 18.66
N HIS A 2 6.87 -16.85 17.78
CA HIS A 2 7.43 -15.50 17.80
C HIS A 2 6.65 -14.62 18.79
N LYS A 3 7.35 -14.10 19.77
CA LYS A 3 6.73 -13.18 20.72
C LYS A 3 6.74 -11.78 20.11
N ILE A 4 5.57 -11.22 19.86
CA ILE A 4 5.42 -9.88 19.31
C ILE A 4 5.31 -8.89 20.45
N ASN A 5 6.21 -7.92 20.52
CA ASN A 5 6.23 -6.90 21.55
C ASN A 5 5.59 -5.59 21.10
N LYS A 6 5.68 -5.27 19.82
CA LYS A 6 5.24 -3.97 19.30
C LYS A 6 4.67 -4.11 17.91
N VAL A 7 3.49 -3.52 17.70
CA VAL A 7 2.90 -3.35 16.37
C VAL A 7 2.73 -1.86 16.14
N GLU A 8 3.19 -1.38 14.99
CA GLU A 8 3.14 0.03 14.65
C GLU A 8 2.61 0.24 13.25
N LEU A 9 1.78 1.26 13.08
CA LEU A 9 1.32 1.75 11.79
C LEU A 9 1.83 3.17 11.64
N ARG A 10 2.47 3.45 10.51
CA ARG A 10 2.93 4.81 10.23
C ARG A 10 2.93 5.10 8.75
N SER A 11 3.10 6.37 8.39
CA SER A 11 3.21 6.77 7.00
C SER A 11 4.43 6.15 6.36
N LEU A 12 4.28 5.71 5.12
CA LEU A 12 5.37 5.19 4.31
C LEU A 12 6.34 6.31 3.97
N GLN A 13 7.64 6.05 4.16
CA GLN A 13 8.72 6.95 3.78
C GLN A 13 9.48 6.33 2.62
N LEU A 14 10.12 7.16 1.78
CA LEU A 14 10.85 6.65 0.63
C LEU A 14 12.01 5.73 1.04
N GLU A 15 12.65 6.01 2.16
CA GLU A 15 13.72 5.15 2.69
C GLU A 15 13.24 3.76 3.10
N ASP A 16 11.93 3.55 3.24
CA ASP A 16 11.36 2.24 3.54
C ASP A 16 11.32 1.32 2.31
N TYR A 17 11.52 1.87 1.12
CA TYR A 17 11.29 1.15 -0.12
C TYR A 17 12.03 -0.17 -0.23
N THR A 18 13.30 -0.20 0.10
CA THR A 18 14.11 -1.43 -0.03
C THR A 18 13.56 -2.54 0.87
N GLN A 19 13.29 -2.23 2.13
CA GLN A 19 12.76 -3.22 3.06
C GLN A 19 11.35 -3.66 2.68
N LEU A 20 10.52 -2.73 2.23
CA LEU A 20 9.17 -3.03 1.79
C LEU A 20 9.17 -3.94 0.56
N SER A 21 10.03 -3.66 -0.41
CA SER A 21 10.18 -4.48 -1.61
C SER A 21 10.64 -5.90 -1.28
N GLN A 22 11.56 -6.03 -0.33
CA GLN A 22 12.03 -7.35 0.14
C GLN A 22 10.89 -8.13 0.81
N SER A 23 10.09 -7.45 1.62
CA SER A 23 8.94 -8.07 2.29
C SER A 23 7.91 -8.56 1.28
N PHE A 24 7.64 -7.77 0.26
CA PHE A 24 6.74 -8.13 -0.83
C PHE A 24 7.22 -9.41 -1.55
N LYS A 25 8.51 -9.50 -1.84
CA LYS A 25 9.08 -10.66 -2.52
C LYS A 25 8.91 -11.93 -1.71
N ARG A 26 8.96 -11.84 -0.38
CA ARG A 26 8.72 -13.00 0.49
C ARG A 26 7.27 -13.48 0.45
N VAL A 27 6.33 -12.55 0.22
CA VAL A 27 4.91 -12.87 0.15
C VAL A 27 4.54 -13.51 -1.19
N TYR A 28 5.05 -12.94 -2.28
CA TYR A 28 4.64 -13.32 -3.63
C TYR A 28 5.73 -14.07 -4.41
N ALA A 29 6.88 -14.28 -3.81
CA ALA A 29 8.03 -14.95 -4.41
C ALA A 29 8.41 -14.28 -5.75
N ASP A 30 8.68 -15.06 -6.79
CA ASP A 30 9.11 -14.53 -8.08
C ASP A 30 7.98 -14.27 -9.06
N LYS A 31 6.73 -14.40 -8.62
CA LYS A 31 5.58 -14.32 -9.53
C LYS A 31 5.23 -12.89 -9.89
N ASP A 32 5.42 -11.97 -8.97
CA ASP A 32 5.02 -10.58 -9.17
C ASP A 32 6.17 -9.63 -8.88
N VAL A 33 6.13 -8.49 -9.55
CA VAL A 33 7.11 -7.42 -9.36
C VAL A 33 6.45 -6.35 -8.50
N PHE A 34 7.14 -5.92 -7.46
CA PHE A 34 6.66 -4.83 -6.63
C PHE A 34 6.70 -3.51 -7.43
N TRP A 35 5.95 -2.53 -6.96
CA TRP A 35 5.95 -1.18 -7.51
C TRP A 35 7.36 -0.63 -7.61
N THR A 36 7.63 0.18 -8.64
CA THR A 36 8.94 0.81 -8.79
C THR A 36 9.13 1.89 -7.72
N ARG A 37 10.39 2.21 -7.45
CA ARG A 37 10.71 3.30 -6.52
C ARG A 37 10.06 4.62 -6.94
N LYS A 38 10.02 4.89 -8.25
CA LYS A 38 9.41 6.11 -8.79
C LYS A 38 7.90 6.15 -8.54
N GLN A 39 7.23 5.00 -8.69
CA GLN A 39 5.79 4.90 -8.41
C GLN A 39 5.51 5.17 -6.93
N ILE A 40 6.30 4.58 -6.05
CA ILE A 40 6.15 4.78 -4.60
C ILE A 40 6.43 6.25 -4.24
N GLU A 41 7.46 6.85 -4.83
CA GLU A 41 7.77 8.26 -4.63
C GLU A 41 6.60 9.15 -5.05
N THR A 42 5.97 8.83 -6.19
CA THR A 42 4.79 9.56 -6.67
C THR A 42 3.65 9.49 -5.68
N LEU A 43 3.34 8.30 -5.17
CA LEU A 43 2.26 8.12 -4.20
C LEU A 43 2.52 8.90 -2.92
N ILE A 44 3.75 8.87 -2.42
CA ILE A 44 4.12 9.61 -1.20
C ILE A 44 3.96 11.10 -1.43
N ARG A 45 4.35 11.58 -2.61
CA ARG A 45 4.29 13.00 -2.94
C ARG A 45 2.85 13.51 -3.05
N ILE A 46 1.98 12.75 -3.72
CA ILE A 46 0.62 13.22 -4.01
C ILE A 46 -0.37 12.94 -2.89
N PHE A 47 -0.15 11.87 -2.11
CA PHE A 47 -1.08 11.48 -1.05
C PHE A 47 -0.35 10.75 0.07
N PRO A 48 0.50 11.46 0.84
CA PRO A 48 1.33 10.81 1.86
C PRO A 48 0.53 10.11 2.96
N GLU A 49 -0.61 10.67 3.37
CA GLU A 49 -1.44 10.10 4.44
C GLU A 49 -2.15 8.82 4.02
N GLY A 50 -2.20 8.53 2.71
CA GLY A 50 -2.83 7.31 2.19
C GLY A 50 -1.86 6.15 2.00
N GLN A 51 -0.58 6.36 2.29
CA GLN A 51 0.43 5.32 2.12
C GLN A 51 0.93 4.92 3.50
N VAL A 52 0.60 3.70 3.91
CA VAL A 52 0.82 3.24 5.27
C VAL A 52 1.66 1.97 5.26
N VAL A 53 2.61 1.88 6.18
CA VAL A 53 3.36 0.64 6.43
C VAL A 53 3.01 0.10 7.81
N THR A 54 3.06 -1.22 7.93
CA THR A 54 2.90 -1.94 9.18
C THR A 54 4.24 -2.49 9.60
N LEU A 55 4.62 -2.23 10.84
CA LEU A 55 5.85 -2.77 11.42
C LEU A 55 5.50 -3.67 12.61
N VAL A 56 6.22 -4.76 12.71
CA VAL A 56 6.17 -5.64 13.88
C VAL A 56 7.60 -5.74 14.40
N ASP A 57 7.80 -5.28 15.62
CA ASP A 57 9.12 -5.22 16.27
C ASP A 57 10.14 -4.52 15.36
N ASP A 58 9.74 -3.35 14.82
CA ASP A 58 10.54 -2.46 13.96
C ASP A 58 10.87 -3.05 12.57
N ARG A 59 10.23 -4.13 12.19
CA ARG A 59 10.39 -4.75 10.87
C ARG A 59 9.14 -4.47 10.02
N ILE A 60 9.33 -3.99 8.79
CA ILE A 60 8.22 -3.78 7.87
C ILE A 60 7.69 -5.14 7.40
N VAL A 61 6.41 -5.39 7.65
CA VAL A 61 5.77 -6.66 7.31
C VAL A 61 4.59 -6.50 6.36
N GLY A 62 4.24 -5.27 6.01
CA GLY A 62 3.14 -5.04 5.08
C GLY A 62 2.94 -3.57 4.79
N CYS A 63 2.00 -3.31 3.87
CA CYS A 63 1.62 -1.95 3.52
C CYS A 63 0.20 -1.89 3.00
N ALA A 64 -0.33 -0.67 2.98
CA ALA A 64 -1.55 -0.33 2.27
C ALA A 64 -1.24 0.92 1.44
N LEU A 65 -1.48 0.81 0.13
CA LEU A 65 -1.29 1.92 -0.80
C LEU A 65 -2.65 2.32 -1.37
N SER A 66 -2.89 3.62 -1.51
CA SER A 66 -4.19 4.09 -1.97
C SER A 66 -4.11 5.46 -2.64
N ILE A 67 -5.18 5.79 -3.36
CA ILE A 67 -5.41 7.14 -3.90
C ILE A 67 -6.85 7.51 -3.62
N ILE A 68 -7.17 8.78 -3.76
CA ILE A 68 -8.54 9.27 -3.67
C ILE A 68 -9.02 9.57 -5.07
N VAL A 69 -10.22 9.10 -5.43
CA VAL A 69 -10.82 9.36 -6.73
C VAL A 69 -12.28 9.74 -6.55
N ASP A 70 -12.89 10.27 -7.61
CA ASP A 70 -14.31 10.52 -7.63
C ASP A 70 -15.08 9.24 -7.84
N TYR A 71 -16.30 9.16 -7.30
CA TYR A 71 -17.18 8.02 -7.50
C TYR A 71 -17.38 7.70 -8.99
N ASP A 72 -17.39 8.73 -9.85
CA ASP A 72 -17.54 8.54 -11.29
C ASP A 72 -16.46 7.66 -11.91
N MET A 73 -15.29 7.57 -11.28
CA MET A 73 -14.19 6.71 -11.75
C MET A 73 -14.44 5.24 -11.48
N VAL A 74 -15.26 4.90 -10.49
CA VAL A 74 -15.47 3.51 -10.06
C VAL A 74 -16.88 3.01 -10.25
N LYS A 75 -17.83 3.87 -10.60
CA LYS A 75 -19.20 3.44 -10.85
C LYS A 75 -19.28 2.68 -12.17
N GLY A 76 -20.15 1.66 -12.22
CA GLY A 76 -20.32 0.86 -13.43
C GLY A 76 -19.08 0.06 -13.77
N ASP A 77 -18.89 -0.15 -15.07
CA ASP A 77 -17.74 -0.91 -15.57
C ASP A 77 -16.49 -0.04 -15.52
N HIS A 78 -15.51 -0.47 -14.74
CA HIS A 78 -14.23 0.22 -14.66
C HIS A 78 -13.10 -0.79 -14.62
N THR A 79 -11.88 -0.36 -14.97
CA THR A 79 -10.69 -1.20 -14.87
C THR A 79 -9.71 -0.55 -13.90
N TYR A 80 -8.88 -1.39 -13.31
CA TYR A 80 -7.81 -0.95 -12.43
C TYR A 80 -6.90 0.06 -13.16
N ALA A 81 -6.54 -0.25 -14.41
CA ALA A 81 -5.69 0.63 -15.21
C ALA A 81 -6.32 2.01 -15.38
N LYS A 82 -7.63 2.07 -15.66
CA LYS A 82 -8.34 3.33 -15.84
C LYS A 82 -8.35 4.14 -14.56
N VAL A 83 -8.67 3.49 -13.43
CA VAL A 83 -8.78 4.17 -12.14
C VAL A 83 -7.42 4.69 -11.67
N THR A 84 -6.34 3.97 -11.95
CA THR A 84 -5.00 4.38 -11.54
C THR A 84 -4.27 5.22 -12.59
N GLY A 85 -4.91 5.53 -13.73
CA GLY A 85 -4.25 6.26 -14.82
C GLY A 85 -3.07 5.49 -15.37
N ASN A 86 -3.25 4.18 -15.61
CA ASN A 86 -2.20 3.26 -16.04
C ASN A 86 -1.02 3.23 -15.07
N GLU A 87 -1.36 3.30 -13.76
CA GLU A 87 -0.39 3.24 -12.66
C GLU A 87 0.52 4.48 -12.59
N THR A 88 0.11 5.58 -13.22
CA THR A 88 0.77 6.88 -13.05
C THR A 88 0.20 7.65 -11.86
N PHE A 89 -0.98 7.24 -11.40
CA PHE A 89 -1.73 7.84 -10.29
C PHE A 89 -2.14 9.28 -10.56
N ASN A 90 -2.15 9.69 -11.84
CA ASN A 90 -2.59 11.04 -12.23
C ASN A 90 -4.09 11.25 -12.04
N THR A 91 -4.82 10.17 -11.77
CA THR A 91 -6.26 10.23 -11.48
C THR A 91 -6.54 10.62 -10.02
N HIS A 92 -5.52 10.65 -9.17
CA HIS A 92 -5.70 11.04 -7.77
C HIS A 92 -6.31 12.45 -7.70
N ASN A 93 -7.36 12.59 -6.88
CA ASN A 93 -8.07 13.84 -6.68
C ASN A 93 -8.33 14.01 -5.19
N SER A 94 -7.61 14.93 -4.55
CA SER A 94 -7.73 15.16 -3.10
C SER A 94 -9.13 15.62 -2.68
N ASN A 95 -9.92 16.13 -3.63
CA ASN A 95 -11.31 16.54 -3.38
C ASN A 95 -12.32 15.43 -3.70
N GLY A 96 -11.84 14.26 -4.11
CA GLY A 96 -12.70 13.11 -4.39
C GLY A 96 -13.28 12.51 -3.11
N ASN A 97 -14.20 11.57 -3.27
CA ASN A 97 -14.95 11.00 -2.17
C ASN A 97 -14.79 9.49 -1.99
N ILE A 98 -13.92 8.86 -2.79
CA ILE A 98 -13.67 7.41 -2.72
C ILE A 98 -12.19 7.16 -2.45
N LEU A 99 -11.91 6.42 -1.39
CA LEU A 99 -10.55 5.90 -1.14
C LEU A 99 -10.40 4.60 -1.92
N TYR A 100 -9.54 4.61 -2.92
CA TYR A 100 -9.32 3.45 -3.77
C TYR A 100 -8.03 2.75 -3.37
N GLY A 101 -8.16 1.52 -2.86
CA GLY A 101 -7.00 0.71 -2.47
C GLY A 101 -6.28 0.16 -3.69
N ILE A 102 -4.98 0.46 -3.79
CA ILE A 102 -4.14 0.01 -4.89
C ILE A 102 -3.47 -1.32 -4.54
N GLU A 103 -2.97 -1.41 -3.31
CA GLU A 103 -2.21 -2.57 -2.85
C GLU A 103 -2.38 -2.71 -1.36
N VAL A 104 -2.64 -3.93 -0.90
CA VAL A 104 -2.61 -4.28 0.52
C VAL A 104 -1.94 -5.64 0.64
N PHE A 105 -0.87 -5.73 1.41
CA PHE A 105 -0.31 -7.05 1.73
C PHE A 105 0.24 -7.07 3.15
N ILE A 106 0.24 -8.27 3.72
CA ILE A 106 0.85 -8.55 5.02
C ILE A 106 1.66 -9.84 4.85
N HIS A 107 2.89 -9.83 5.34
CA HIS A 107 3.74 -11.02 5.33
C HIS A 107 3.00 -12.19 6.01
N PRO A 108 3.03 -13.41 5.42
CA PRO A 108 2.24 -14.54 5.93
C PRO A 108 2.45 -14.86 7.41
N ASP A 109 3.66 -14.69 7.92
CA ASP A 109 3.97 -14.98 9.32
C ASP A 109 3.24 -14.07 10.30
N TYR A 110 2.68 -12.96 9.80
CA TYR A 110 1.99 -11.96 10.61
C TYR A 110 0.52 -11.83 10.30
N ARG A 111 0.00 -12.66 9.40
CA ARG A 111 -1.44 -12.75 9.15
C ARG A 111 -2.13 -13.32 10.39
N GLY A 112 -3.38 -12.99 10.57
CA GLY A 112 -4.11 -13.42 11.75
C GLY A 112 -4.06 -12.43 12.90
N LEU A 113 -3.18 -11.43 12.83
CA LEU A 113 -3.11 -10.35 13.80
C LEU A 113 -4.03 -9.18 13.42
N ARG A 114 -4.80 -9.35 12.33
CA ARG A 114 -5.73 -8.33 11.80
C ARG A 114 -5.02 -7.03 11.44
N LEU A 115 -3.77 -7.11 11.00
CA LEU A 115 -2.96 -5.92 10.70
C LEU A 115 -3.50 -5.13 9.51
N ALA A 116 -3.95 -5.83 8.46
CA ALA A 116 -4.55 -5.16 7.29
C ALA A 116 -5.77 -4.33 7.70
N ARG A 117 -6.56 -4.85 8.63
CA ARG A 117 -7.75 -4.18 9.14
C ARG A 117 -7.39 -2.91 9.91
N ARG A 118 -6.25 -2.91 10.60
CA ARG A 118 -5.78 -1.74 11.34
C ARG A 118 -5.29 -0.62 10.44
N MET A 119 -4.91 -0.94 9.19
CA MET A 119 -4.42 0.06 8.24
C MET A 119 -5.54 0.90 7.62
N TYR A 120 -6.77 0.50 7.81
CA TYR A 120 -7.94 1.23 7.28
C TYR A 120 -8.89 1.79 8.34
#